data_d35300e1512ed5099f54645a0a693e43
#
_entry.id   d35300e1512ed5099f54645a0a693e43
#
_cell.length_a   1.000
_cell.length_b   1.000
_cell.length_c   1.000
_cell.angle_alpha   90.00
_cell.angle_beta   90.00
_cell.angle_gamma   90.00
#
_symmetry.space_group_name_H-M   'P 1'
#
loop_
_entity.id
_entity.type
_entity.pdbx_description
1 polymer ?
#
loop_
_entity_poly.entity_id
_entity_poly.type
_entity_poly.pdbx_seq_one_letter_code
_entity_poly.pdbx_strand_id
1 'polypeptide(L)'
;MEFYDTIKDLNWEEVTKSIYSKTDADVRRALGKETLTLEDFKALISPAAEKYLEQMALMSRNLTQKRFGKVILLYIPMYLSNECSNHCIYCGFNHNNDIARKTLTDDEIMEEIKVIKSMGYDNVLLLTGESPSIAGVDYIEIGRAHV
;
A
#
# COMPACT_ATOMS: atom_id res chain seq x y z
N MET A 1 -5.27 23.44 -2.96
CA MET A 1 -6.35 22.69 -2.25
C MET A 1 -5.70 21.41 -1.78
N GLU A 2 -5.58 21.24 -0.48
CA GLU A 2 -5.01 20.03 0.07
C GLU A 2 -6.03 18.90 0.06
N PHE A 3 -5.59 17.65 -0.05
CA PHE A 3 -6.47 16.48 -0.05
C PHE A 3 -7.37 16.43 1.21
N TYR A 4 -6.83 16.87 2.34
CA TYR A 4 -7.57 16.98 3.59
C TYR A 4 -8.79 17.92 3.47
N ASP A 5 -8.66 19.05 2.76
CA ASP A 5 -9.77 19.99 2.55
C ASP A 5 -10.92 19.35 1.78
N THR A 6 -10.60 18.48 0.83
CA THR A 6 -11.61 17.72 0.08
C THR A 6 -12.32 16.68 0.96
N ILE A 7 -11.57 15.99 1.84
CA ILE A 7 -12.14 14.92 2.69
C ILE A 7 -13.03 15.48 3.79
N LYS A 8 -12.62 16.58 4.45
CA LYS A 8 -13.37 17.15 5.58
C LYS A 8 -14.76 17.65 5.18
N ASP A 9 -14.91 18.07 3.91
CA ASP A 9 -16.16 18.60 3.38
C ASP A 9 -17.12 17.50 2.89
N LEU A 10 -16.69 16.21 2.89
CA LEU A 10 -17.53 15.10 2.51
C LEU A 10 -18.52 14.74 3.62
N ASN A 11 -19.80 14.69 3.27
CA ASN A 11 -20.80 14.09 4.13
C ASN A 11 -20.76 12.56 4.01
N TRP A 12 -20.07 11.92 4.96
CA TRP A 12 -19.87 10.46 4.96
C TRP A 12 -21.15 9.66 5.09
N GLU A 13 -22.19 10.21 5.73
CA GLU A 13 -23.51 9.58 5.82
C GLU A 13 -24.18 9.52 4.43
N GLU A 14 -24.11 10.61 3.67
CA GLU A 14 -24.64 10.66 2.30
C GLU A 14 -23.85 9.75 1.36
N VAL A 15 -22.52 9.70 1.48
CA VAL A 15 -21.66 8.80 0.71
C VAL A 15 -22.06 7.35 0.98
N THR A 16 -22.18 6.96 2.25
CA THR A 16 -22.61 5.62 2.67
C THR A 16 -23.99 5.29 2.12
N LYS A 17 -24.97 6.17 2.30
CA LYS A 17 -26.32 6.01 1.77
C LYS A 17 -26.33 5.84 0.25
N SER A 18 -25.51 6.63 -0.46
CA SER A 18 -25.34 6.53 -1.91
C SER A 18 -24.79 5.16 -2.36
N ILE A 19 -23.88 4.54 -1.59
CA ILE A 19 -23.36 3.20 -1.86
C ILE A 19 -24.44 2.15 -1.61
N TYR A 20 -25.09 2.19 -0.45
CA TYR A 20 -26.11 1.19 -0.07
C TYR A 20 -27.40 1.27 -0.88
N SER A 21 -27.67 2.39 -1.53
CA SER A 21 -28.83 2.55 -2.43
C SER A 21 -28.60 2.00 -3.84
N LYS A 22 -27.39 1.56 -4.18
CA LYS A 22 -27.11 1.00 -5.51
C LYS A 22 -27.83 -0.32 -5.73
N THR A 23 -28.30 -0.50 -6.96
CA THR A 23 -29.10 -1.63 -7.37
C THR A 23 -28.32 -2.63 -8.23
N ASP A 24 -28.88 -3.81 -8.41
CA ASP A 24 -28.40 -4.81 -9.34
C ASP A 24 -28.20 -4.28 -10.78
N ALA A 25 -29.10 -3.40 -11.24
CA ALA A 25 -28.98 -2.78 -12.54
C ALA A 25 -27.76 -1.84 -12.64
N ASP A 26 -27.44 -1.13 -11.54
CA ASP A 26 -26.24 -0.28 -11.48
C ASP A 26 -24.96 -1.10 -11.56
N VAL A 27 -24.91 -2.22 -10.85
CA VAL A 27 -23.76 -3.14 -10.90
C VAL A 27 -23.58 -3.70 -12.30
N ARG A 28 -24.63 -4.22 -12.93
CA ARG A 28 -24.55 -4.75 -14.29
C ARG A 28 -24.11 -3.70 -15.31
N ARG A 29 -24.60 -2.47 -15.16
CA ARG A 29 -24.17 -1.36 -16.01
C ARG A 29 -22.69 -1.04 -15.83
N ALA A 30 -22.20 -1.02 -14.59
CA ALA A 30 -20.78 -0.81 -14.29
C ALA A 30 -19.90 -1.92 -14.89
N LEU A 31 -20.30 -3.18 -14.73
CA LEU A 31 -19.56 -4.33 -15.26
C LEU A 31 -19.50 -4.37 -16.82
N GLY A 32 -20.41 -3.69 -17.50
CA GLY A 32 -20.43 -3.60 -18.98
C GLY A 32 -19.59 -2.46 -19.56
N LYS A 33 -18.93 -1.64 -18.72
CA LYS A 33 -18.15 -0.48 -19.17
C LYS A 33 -16.67 -0.78 -19.27
N GLU A 34 -16.00 -0.17 -20.25
CA GLU A 34 -14.53 -0.17 -20.35
C GLU A 34 -13.87 0.84 -19.40
N THR A 35 -14.52 1.98 -19.20
CA THR A 35 -14.02 3.04 -18.28
C THR A 35 -15.07 3.30 -17.22
N LEU A 36 -14.65 3.13 -15.97
CA LEU A 36 -15.50 3.30 -14.80
C LEU A 36 -15.45 4.73 -14.29
N THR A 37 -16.59 5.22 -13.83
CA THR A 37 -16.74 6.47 -13.09
C THR A 37 -16.77 6.19 -11.58
N LEU A 38 -16.73 7.24 -10.76
CA LEU A 38 -16.89 7.11 -9.31
C LEU A 38 -18.26 6.50 -8.92
N GLU A 39 -19.32 6.81 -9.66
CA GLU A 39 -20.64 6.24 -9.43
C GLU A 39 -20.69 4.74 -9.77
N ASP A 40 -19.96 4.30 -10.79
CA ASP A 40 -19.80 2.88 -11.10
C ASP A 40 -19.00 2.18 -10.00
N PHE A 41 -17.96 2.81 -9.47
CA PHE A 41 -17.19 2.27 -8.33
C PHE A 41 -18.08 2.09 -7.10
N LYS A 42 -18.92 3.08 -6.76
CA LYS A 42 -19.92 2.93 -5.68
C LYS A 42 -20.83 1.74 -5.88
N ALA A 43 -21.25 1.46 -7.12
CA ALA A 43 -22.06 0.28 -7.42
C ALA A 43 -21.30 -1.03 -7.18
N LEU A 44 -20.03 -1.09 -7.60
CA LEU A 44 -19.20 -2.29 -7.45
C LEU A 44 -18.79 -2.61 -6.00
N ILE A 45 -18.77 -1.62 -5.10
CA ILE A 45 -18.52 -1.83 -3.66
C ILE A 45 -19.81 -1.91 -2.83
N SER A 46 -20.98 -1.85 -3.46
CA SER A 46 -22.27 -1.94 -2.78
C SER A 46 -22.64 -3.37 -2.41
N PRO A 47 -23.57 -3.60 -1.47
CA PRO A 47 -24.10 -4.93 -1.18
C PRO A 47 -24.72 -5.62 -2.40
N ALA A 48 -25.26 -4.86 -3.35
CA ALA A 48 -25.83 -5.41 -4.60
C ALA A 48 -24.79 -6.09 -5.50
N ALA A 49 -23.49 -5.83 -5.29
CA ALA A 49 -22.39 -6.41 -6.06
C ALA A 49 -21.97 -7.81 -5.57
N GLU A 50 -22.38 -8.26 -4.38
CA GLU A 50 -21.92 -9.50 -3.76
C GLU A 50 -22.01 -10.70 -4.70
N LYS A 51 -23.13 -10.88 -5.41
CA LYS A 51 -23.32 -12.00 -6.35
C LYS A 51 -22.48 -11.89 -7.64
N TYR A 52 -21.78 -10.77 -7.86
CA TYR A 52 -20.93 -10.53 -9.02
C TYR A 52 -19.43 -10.60 -8.70
N LEU A 53 -19.05 -11.02 -7.49
CA LEU A 53 -17.65 -11.06 -7.06
C LEU A 53 -16.74 -11.85 -8.01
N GLU A 54 -17.21 -13.00 -8.50
CA GLU A 54 -16.43 -13.80 -9.46
C GLU A 54 -16.22 -13.06 -10.78
N GLN A 55 -17.26 -12.41 -11.30
CA GLN A 55 -17.15 -11.62 -12.52
C GLN A 55 -16.21 -10.43 -12.34
N MET A 56 -16.28 -9.74 -11.20
CA MET A 56 -15.37 -8.65 -10.83
C MET A 56 -13.93 -9.13 -10.73
N ALA A 57 -13.71 -10.30 -10.12
CA ALA A 57 -12.38 -10.91 -10.01
C ALA A 57 -11.78 -11.23 -11.39
N LEU A 58 -12.58 -11.78 -12.32
CA LEU A 58 -12.15 -12.04 -13.69
C LEU A 58 -11.81 -10.75 -14.45
N MET A 59 -12.62 -9.71 -14.30
CA MET A 59 -12.34 -8.40 -14.91
C MET A 59 -11.05 -7.79 -14.35
N SER A 60 -10.87 -7.81 -13.04
CA SER A 60 -9.66 -7.33 -12.37
C SER A 60 -8.42 -8.08 -12.84
N ARG A 61 -8.49 -9.42 -12.90
CA ARG A 61 -7.42 -10.27 -13.43
C ARG A 61 -7.06 -9.90 -14.88
N ASN A 62 -8.04 -9.74 -15.75
CA ASN A 62 -7.81 -9.40 -17.15
C ASN A 62 -7.16 -8.02 -17.30
N LEU A 63 -7.61 -7.04 -16.50
CA LEU A 63 -7.05 -5.70 -16.48
C LEU A 63 -5.60 -5.71 -15.97
N THR A 64 -5.35 -6.46 -14.89
CA THR A 64 -4.01 -6.64 -14.33
C THR A 64 -3.06 -7.26 -15.34
N GLN A 65 -3.47 -8.35 -15.99
CA GLN A 65 -2.66 -9.01 -17.01
C GLN A 65 -2.42 -8.13 -18.25
N LYS A 66 -3.40 -7.32 -18.64
CA LYS A 66 -3.24 -6.36 -19.74
C LYS A 66 -2.22 -5.27 -19.43
N ARG A 67 -2.13 -4.81 -18.16
CA ARG A 67 -1.24 -3.73 -17.73
C ARG A 67 0.15 -4.20 -17.31
N PHE A 68 0.24 -5.33 -16.63
CA PHE A 68 1.45 -5.81 -15.96
C PHE A 68 1.94 -7.17 -16.48
N GLY A 69 1.20 -7.79 -17.42
CA GLY A 69 1.52 -9.14 -17.90
C GLY A 69 1.27 -10.20 -16.84
N LYS A 70 2.04 -11.28 -16.90
CA LYS A 70 1.98 -12.42 -15.96
C LYS A 70 3.19 -12.46 -15.03
N VAL A 71 3.86 -11.34 -14.86
CA VAL A 71 5.04 -11.23 -14.02
C VAL A 71 4.61 -10.82 -12.61
N ILE A 72 5.14 -11.51 -11.61
CA ILE A 72 5.03 -11.15 -10.19
C ILE A 72 6.45 -10.86 -9.71
N LEU A 73 6.66 -9.64 -9.24
CA LEU A 73 7.91 -9.27 -8.58
C LEU A 73 7.80 -9.63 -7.10
N LEU A 74 8.66 -10.54 -6.67
CA LEU A 74 8.82 -10.88 -5.26
C LEU A 74 9.87 -9.95 -4.65
N TYR A 75 9.59 -9.46 -3.47
CA TYR A 75 10.52 -8.66 -2.69
C TYR A 75 10.48 -9.08 -1.23
N ILE A 76 11.56 -8.81 -0.51
CA ILE A 76 11.66 -9.01 0.93
C ILE A 76 11.82 -7.66 1.63
N PRO A 77 11.10 -7.38 2.73
CA PRO A 77 11.33 -6.18 3.52
C PRO A 77 12.64 -6.28 4.31
N MET A 78 13.44 -5.22 4.28
CA MET A 78 14.61 -5.05 5.12
C MET A 78 14.46 -3.78 5.95
N TYR A 79 14.41 -3.94 7.25
CA TYR A 79 14.30 -2.83 8.19
C TYR A 79 15.69 -2.29 8.50
N LEU A 80 15.99 -1.10 7.98
CA LEU A 80 17.26 -0.41 8.21
C LEU A 80 17.34 0.19 9.60
N SER A 81 16.21 0.73 10.10
CA SER A 81 16.13 1.31 11.44
C SER A 81 14.69 1.23 11.97
N ASN A 82 14.54 0.94 13.25
CA ASN A 82 13.29 1.09 13.98
C ASN A 82 13.23 2.32 14.89
N GLU A 83 14.24 3.22 14.77
CA GLU A 83 14.21 4.52 15.43
C GLU A 83 13.12 5.39 14.80
N CYS A 84 12.23 5.94 15.62
CA CYS A 84 11.13 6.77 15.16
C CYS A 84 10.78 7.85 16.19
N SER A 85 10.59 9.07 15.70
CA SER A 85 10.15 10.22 16.52
C SER A 85 8.63 10.42 16.52
N ASN A 86 7.88 9.64 15.73
CA ASN A 86 6.44 9.77 15.58
C ASN A 86 5.64 8.98 16.63
N HIS A 87 4.39 9.41 16.84
CA HIS A 87 3.45 8.86 17.81
C HIS A 87 2.27 8.14 17.17
N CYS A 88 2.48 7.45 16.04
CA CYS A 88 1.42 6.74 15.32
C CYS A 88 0.84 5.61 16.18
N ILE A 89 -0.44 5.68 16.50
CA ILE A 89 -1.11 4.82 17.49
C ILE A 89 -1.12 3.32 17.13
N TYR A 90 -0.96 2.97 15.86
CA TYR A 90 -0.97 1.57 15.38
C TYR A 90 0.43 1.01 15.06
N CYS A 91 1.46 1.85 15.11
CA CYS A 91 2.80 1.44 14.67
C CYS A 91 3.64 0.91 15.82
N GLY A 92 4.24 -0.28 15.65
CA GLY A 92 5.15 -0.87 16.62
C GLY A 92 6.40 0.00 16.90
N PHE A 93 6.81 0.83 15.95
CA PHE A 93 7.95 1.76 16.09
C PHE A 93 7.58 3.08 16.75
N ASN A 94 6.32 3.26 17.18
CA ASN A 94 5.90 4.46 17.90
C ASN A 94 6.91 4.85 18.98
N HIS A 95 7.21 6.16 19.04
CA HIS A 95 8.18 6.70 19.99
C HIS A 95 7.94 6.31 21.45
N ASN A 96 6.67 6.20 21.84
CA ASN A 96 6.27 5.86 23.22
C ASN A 96 6.39 4.36 23.53
N ASN A 97 6.63 3.51 22.54
CA ASN A 97 6.79 2.08 22.79
C ASN A 97 8.19 1.79 23.34
N ASP A 98 8.24 1.07 24.47
CA ASP A 98 9.47 0.56 25.07
C ASP A 98 9.92 -0.70 24.31
N ILE A 99 10.70 -0.49 23.25
CA ILE A 99 11.26 -1.54 22.40
C ILE A 99 12.77 -1.32 22.22
N ALA A 100 13.50 -2.40 22.00
CA ALA A 100 14.90 -2.28 21.60
C ALA A 100 15.00 -1.55 20.26
N ARG A 101 15.77 -0.45 20.25
CA ARG A 101 16.00 0.35 19.04
C ARG A 101 17.30 -0.09 18.38
N LYS A 102 17.29 -0.17 17.06
CA LYS A 102 18.43 -0.56 16.24
C LYS A 102 18.41 0.20 14.92
N THR A 103 19.58 0.74 14.58
CA THR A 103 19.88 1.25 13.24
C THR A 103 21.05 0.44 12.72
N LEU A 104 20.91 -0.17 11.55
CA LEU A 104 21.93 -1.02 10.95
C LEU A 104 23.10 -0.16 10.45
N THR A 105 24.31 -0.66 10.62
CA THR A 105 25.51 -0.12 9.96
C THR A 105 25.59 -0.63 8.51
N ASP A 106 26.46 -0.01 7.71
CA ASP A 106 26.71 -0.42 6.32
C ASP A 106 27.11 -1.90 6.24
N ASP A 107 28.01 -2.36 7.14
CA ASP A 107 28.44 -3.74 7.17
C ASP A 107 27.30 -4.70 7.50
N GLU A 108 26.44 -4.35 8.45
CA GLU A 108 25.25 -5.13 8.81
C GLU A 108 24.27 -5.19 7.63
N ILE A 109 24.03 -4.08 6.92
CA ILE A 109 23.20 -4.04 5.73
C ILE A 109 23.76 -4.95 4.65
N MET A 110 25.07 -4.93 4.41
CA MET A 110 25.72 -5.78 3.42
C MET A 110 25.64 -7.28 3.78
N GLU A 111 25.70 -7.64 5.04
CA GLU A 111 25.51 -9.03 5.48
C GLU A 111 24.05 -9.47 5.24
N GLU A 112 23.06 -8.64 5.58
CA GLU A 112 21.65 -8.93 5.30
C GLU A 112 21.38 -9.10 3.80
N ILE A 113 21.98 -8.24 2.96
CA ILE A 113 21.86 -8.35 1.49
C ILE A 113 22.43 -9.66 0.97
N LYS A 114 23.55 -10.14 1.51
CA LYS A 114 24.11 -11.46 1.13
C LYS A 114 23.13 -12.59 1.45
N VAL A 115 22.51 -12.55 2.63
CA VAL A 115 21.49 -13.54 3.02
C VAL A 115 20.31 -13.49 2.08
N ILE A 116 19.77 -12.30 1.82
CA ILE A 116 18.63 -12.06 0.92
C ILE A 116 18.93 -12.60 -0.49
N LYS A 117 20.11 -12.30 -1.03
CA LYS A 117 20.57 -12.82 -2.32
C LYS A 117 20.67 -14.34 -2.33
N SER A 118 21.17 -14.93 -1.25
CA SER A 118 21.28 -16.40 -1.14
C SER A 118 19.91 -17.09 -1.15
N MET A 119 18.85 -16.39 -0.73
CA MET A 119 17.45 -16.83 -0.79
C MET A 119 16.82 -16.66 -2.19
N GLY A 120 17.52 -16.05 -3.14
CA GLY A 120 17.07 -15.85 -4.52
C GLY A 120 16.19 -14.61 -4.74
N TYR A 121 16.21 -13.63 -3.84
CA TYR A 121 15.51 -12.35 -4.03
C TYR A 121 16.41 -11.33 -4.72
N ASP A 122 15.88 -10.70 -5.78
CA ASP A 122 16.53 -9.61 -6.52
C ASP A 122 15.99 -8.23 -6.15
N ASN A 123 14.89 -8.19 -5.39
CA ASN A 123 14.24 -6.93 -4.99
C ASN A 123 14.08 -6.88 -3.49
N VAL A 124 14.43 -5.73 -2.91
CA VAL A 124 14.33 -5.45 -1.48
C VAL A 124 13.48 -4.20 -1.27
N LEU A 125 12.57 -4.25 -0.30
CA LEU A 125 11.86 -3.08 0.18
C LEU A 125 12.57 -2.54 1.41
N LEU A 126 13.23 -1.40 1.30
CA LEU A 126 13.89 -0.73 2.41
C LEU A 126 12.86 -0.02 3.29
N LEU A 127 12.90 -0.28 4.58
CA LEU A 127 11.97 0.27 5.57
C LEU A 127 12.75 0.90 6.72
N THR A 128 12.26 2.05 7.19
CA THR A 128 12.80 2.72 8.39
C THR A 128 11.69 3.42 9.16
N GLY A 129 11.89 3.61 10.46
CA GLY A 129 11.16 4.61 11.22
C GLY A 129 11.60 6.01 10.77
N GLU A 130 10.82 7.02 11.09
CA GLU A 130 11.16 8.42 10.82
C GLU A 130 11.94 9.02 11.99
N SER A 131 13.24 9.17 11.82
CA SER A 131 14.15 9.81 12.78
C SER A 131 15.15 10.69 12.04
N PRO A 132 14.89 12.00 11.87
CA PRO A 132 15.75 12.89 11.09
C PRO A 132 17.20 12.95 11.58
N SER A 133 17.42 12.70 12.87
CA SER A 133 18.76 12.74 13.48
C SER A 133 19.54 11.43 13.40
N ILE A 134 18.86 10.29 13.19
CA ILE A 134 19.49 8.96 13.25
C ILE A 134 19.38 8.24 11.90
N ALA A 135 18.19 8.29 11.30
CA ALA A 135 17.87 7.65 10.03
C ALA A 135 17.25 8.66 9.06
N GLY A 136 17.97 9.76 8.81
CA GLY A 136 17.59 10.82 7.89
C GLY A 136 17.81 10.43 6.42
N VAL A 137 17.61 11.41 5.53
CA VAL A 137 17.72 11.20 4.06
C VAL A 137 19.11 10.70 3.69
N ASP A 138 20.17 11.27 4.30
CA ASP A 138 21.56 10.90 4.03
C ASP A 138 21.84 9.43 4.39
N TYR A 139 21.21 8.91 5.45
CA TYR A 139 21.30 7.49 5.80
C TYR A 139 20.58 6.59 4.79
N ILE A 140 19.44 7.03 4.26
CA ILE A 140 18.69 6.25 3.26
C ILE A 140 19.41 6.21 1.92
N GLU A 141 20.26 7.20 1.62
CA GLU A 141 21.08 7.24 0.40
C GLU A 141 22.11 6.10 0.32
N ILE A 142 22.38 5.42 1.44
CA ILE A 142 23.21 4.20 1.47
C ILE A 142 22.70 3.14 0.49
N GLY A 143 21.38 3.05 0.28
CA GLY A 143 20.79 2.19 -0.73
C GLY A 143 21.17 2.52 -2.17
N ARG A 144 21.63 3.76 -2.45
CA ARG A 144 22.07 4.20 -3.78
C ARG A 144 23.51 3.81 -4.12
N ALA A 145 24.33 3.68 -3.09
CA ALA A 145 25.78 3.44 -3.27
C ALA A 145 26.12 1.98 -3.61
N HIS A 146 25.15 1.07 -3.52
CA HIS A 146 25.37 -0.38 -3.62
C HIS A 146 24.50 -1.07 -4.68
N VAL A 147 23.87 -0.30 -5.60
CA VAL A 147 23.09 -0.82 -6.74
C VAL A 147 23.97 -0.86 -7.99
#